data_ecf038d3819e5adcccc888da9a244fd9
#
_entry.id   ecf038d3819e5adcccc888da9a244fd9
#
_cell.length_a   1.000
_cell.length_b   1.000
_cell.length_c   1.000
_cell.angle_alpha   90.00
_cell.angle_beta   90.00
_cell.angle_gamma   90.00
#
_symmetry.space_group_name_H-M   'P 1'
#
loop_
_entity.id
_entity.type
_entity.pdbx_description
1 polymer ?
#
loop_
_entity_poly.entity_id
_entity_poly.type
_entity_poly.pdbx_seq_one_letter_code
_entity_poly.pdbx_strand_id
1 'polypeptide(L)'
;SDYGSVARILNKYGQLETLQNNGFDAISTEAQNEINKLRKSGVDWGDEVYRNALNQQYNLSISGGVELANYYFSAGYYNEEGTTRGTGFERYNMTMKTDFNLLENLNVGVSLFLTDSKRKSYVTDTEAFTNPSNYTRMVNPYLEVKDENGDYIYDPDILDNDGRNLEFNFIEEMKNTSYSLKNRSRKCHVVHG
;
A
#
# COMPACT_ATOMS: atom_id res chain seq x y z
N SER A 1 -16.07 1.42 -17.03
CA SER A 1 -17.38 2.06 -17.13
C SER A 1 -18.44 1.04 -17.48
N ASP A 2 -19.66 1.28 -17.04
CA ASP A 2 -20.84 0.40 -17.19
C ASP A 2 -21.06 -0.14 -18.59
N TYR A 3 -20.71 0.65 -19.60
CA TYR A 3 -20.86 0.28 -21.00
C TYR A 3 -19.97 -0.92 -21.41
N GLY A 4 -18.74 -0.97 -20.93
CA GLY A 4 -17.81 -2.06 -21.27
C GLY A 4 -18.27 -3.40 -20.69
N SER A 5 -18.73 -3.41 -19.45
CA SER A 5 -19.18 -4.62 -18.75
C SER A 5 -20.47 -5.19 -19.36
N VAL A 6 -21.42 -4.32 -19.68
CA VAL A 6 -22.66 -4.75 -20.37
C VAL A 6 -22.35 -5.29 -21.76
N ALA A 7 -21.47 -4.62 -22.52
CA ALA A 7 -21.07 -5.10 -23.86
C ALA A 7 -20.38 -6.48 -23.81
N ARG A 8 -19.56 -6.75 -22.79
CA ARG A 8 -18.91 -8.08 -22.61
C ARG A 8 -19.93 -9.18 -22.35
N ILE A 9 -20.91 -8.95 -21.45
CA ILE A 9 -21.99 -9.91 -21.22
C ILE A 9 -22.74 -10.17 -22.52
N LEU A 10 -23.11 -9.13 -23.22
CA LEU A 10 -23.85 -9.27 -24.47
C LEU A 10 -23.06 -10.00 -25.58
N ASN A 11 -21.76 -9.78 -25.66
CA ASN A 11 -20.87 -10.51 -26.55
C ASN A 11 -20.76 -11.99 -26.17
N LYS A 12 -20.65 -12.30 -24.84
CA LYS A 12 -20.65 -13.68 -24.32
C LYS A 12 -21.88 -14.47 -24.78
N TYR A 13 -23.03 -13.80 -24.79
CA TYR A 13 -24.30 -14.40 -25.24
C TYR A 13 -24.63 -14.17 -26.72
N GLY A 14 -23.76 -13.45 -27.48
CA GLY A 14 -24.01 -13.11 -28.88
C GLY A 14 -25.22 -12.20 -29.11
N GLN A 15 -25.56 -11.35 -28.13
CA GLN A 15 -26.82 -10.60 -28.14
C GLN A 15 -26.66 -9.08 -28.18
N LEU A 16 -25.46 -8.60 -28.54
CA LEU A 16 -25.20 -7.17 -28.64
C LEU A 16 -26.11 -6.48 -29.63
N GLU A 17 -26.26 -7.06 -30.83
CA GLU A 17 -27.14 -6.53 -31.87
C GLU A 17 -28.63 -6.63 -31.49
N THR A 18 -29.02 -7.68 -30.76
CA THR A 18 -30.37 -7.86 -30.26
C THR A 18 -30.74 -6.74 -29.27
N LEU A 19 -29.82 -6.37 -28.35
CA LEU A 19 -30.05 -5.26 -27.49
C LEU A 19 -30.18 -3.92 -28.23
N GLN A 20 -29.31 -3.69 -29.22
CA GLN A 20 -29.31 -2.46 -30.01
C GLN A 20 -30.56 -2.25 -30.83
N ASN A 21 -31.08 -3.32 -31.41
CA ASN A 21 -32.21 -3.26 -32.33
C ASN A 21 -33.57 -3.42 -31.65
N ASN A 22 -33.65 -4.23 -30.59
CA ASN A 22 -34.93 -4.68 -30.04
C ASN A 22 -35.08 -4.33 -28.54
N GLY A 23 -34.04 -3.77 -27.88
CA GLY A 23 -34.08 -3.37 -26.52
C GLY A 23 -33.80 -4.47 -25.49
N PHE A 24 -33.80 -4.09 -24.19
CA PHE A 24 -33.38 -4.96 -23.10
C PHE A 24 -34.27 -6.19 -22.90
N ASP A 25 -35.56 -6.07 -23.15
CA ASP A 25 -36.51 -7.15 -22.95
C ASP A 25 -36.40 -8.26 -24.02
N ALA A 26 -35.69 -7.98 -25.12
CA ALA A 26 -35.50 -8.93 -26.23
C ALA A 26 -34.28 -9.83 -26.04
N ILE A 27 -33.38 -9.53 -25.12
CA ILE A 27 -32.23 -10.38 -24.82
C ILE A 27 -32.62 -11.54 -23.90
N SER A 28 -31.81 -12.59 -23.82
CA SER A 28 -32.12 -13.77 -23.02
C SER A 28 -32.22 -13.45 -21.52
N THR A 29 -32.99 -14.23 -20.81
CA THR A 29 -33.20 -14.07 -19.35
C THR A 29 -31.88 -14.20 -18.58
N GLU A 30 -30.96 -15.06 -19.04
CA GLU A 30 -29.65 -15.26 -18.46
C GLU A 30 -28.80 -13.98 -18.60
N ALA A 31 -28.77 -13.37 -19.77
CA ALA A 31 -28.07 -12.10 -20.00
C ALA A 31 -28.69 -10.95 -19.19
N GLN A 32 -30.03 -10.88 -19.13
CA GLN A 32 -30.72 -9.90 -18.30
C GLN A 32 -30.38 -10.05 -16.82
N ASN A 33 -30.36 -11.27 -16.29
CA ASN A 33 -30.02 -11.55 -14.90
C ASN A 33 -28.55 -11.17 -14.60
N GLU A 34 -27.63 -11.47 -15.49
CA GLU A 34 -26.22 -11.12 -15.31
C GLU A 34 -26.03 -9.59 -15.34
N ILE A 35 -26.68 -8.89 -16.26
CA ILE A 35 -26.69 -7.41 -16.30
C ILE A 35 -27.33 -6.81 -15.05
N ASN A 36 -28.43 -7.39 -14.56
CA ASN A 36 -29.10 -6.91 -13.35
C ASN A 36 -28.27 -7.18 -12.08
N LYS A 37 -27.51 -8.27 -12.05
CA LYS A 37 -26.49 -8.50 -11.00
C LYS A 37 -25.47 -7.36 -10.99
N LEU A 38 -24.93 -6.99 -12.14
CA LEU A 38 -23.99 -5.88 -12.25
C LEU A 38 -24.54 -4.57 -11.70
N ARG A 39 -25.81 -4.28 -11.92
CA ARG A 39 -26.46 -3.05 -11.41
C ARG A 39 -26.61 -3.02 -9.89
N LYS A 40 -26.56 -4.16 -9.23
CA LYS A 40 -26.75 -4.32 -7.80
C LYS A 40 -25.42 -4.48 -7.03
N SER A 41 -24.41 -4.99 -7.68
CA SER A 41 -23.08 -5.20 -7.11
C SER A 41 -22.14 -4.13 -7.65
N GLY A 42 -21.83 -3.13 -6.88
CA GLY A 42 -20.78 -2.17 -7.18
C GLY A 42 -19.71 -2.30 -6.12
N VAL A 43 -18.49 -2.67 -6.47
CA VAL A 43 -17.34 -2.63 -5.56
C VAL A 43 -16.60 -1.33 -5.81
N ASP A 44 -16.44 -0.52 -4.79
CA ASP A 44 -15.49 0.58 -4.84
C ASP A 44 -14.08 0.03 -4.62
N TRP A 45 -13.41 -0.27 -5.72
CA TRP A 45 -12.05 -0.78 -5.69
C TRP A 45 -11.05 0.25 -5.11
N GLY A 46 -11.43 1.53 -5.08
CA GLY A 46 -10.68 2.53 -4.36
C GLY A 46 -10.65 2.23 -2.87
N ASP A 47 -11.79 1.93 -2.26
CA ASP A 47 -11.91 1.59 -0.84
C ASP A 47 -11.25 0.24 -0.50
N GLU A 48 -11.20 -0.70 -1.46
CA GLU A 48 -10.52 -1.97 -1.27
C GLU A 48 -8.99 -1.83 -1.29
N VAL A 49 -8.46 -0.97 -2.15
CA VAL A 49 -7.02 -0.77 -2.34
C VAL A 49 -6.47 0.30 -1.41
N TYR A 50 -7.21 1.37 -1.19
CA TYR A 50 -6.78 2.50 -0.38
C TYR A 50 -7.45 2.53 0.98
N ARG A 51 -6.89 3.31 1.88
CA ARG A 51 -7.42 3.59 3.20
C ARG A 51 -7.02 4.97 3.67
N ASN A 52 -7.74 5.49 4.65
CA ASN A 52 -7.23 6.60 5.43
C ASN A 52 -6.00 6.13 6.22
N ALA A 53 -4.89 6.84 6.06
CA ALA A 53 -3.61 6.51 6.67
C ALA A 53 -3.38 7.37 7.89
N LEU A 54 -2.95 6.74 8.99
CA LEU A 54 -2.62 7.42 10.24
C LEU A 54 -1.10 7.56 10.37
N ASN A 55 -0.65 8.79 10.65
CA ASN A 55 0.73 9.09 10.97
C ASN A 55 0.85 9.45 12.45
N GLN A 56 1.80 8.83 13.12
CA GLN A 56 2.07 9.05 14.54
C GLN A 56 3.55 9.30 14.75
N GLN A 57 3.86 10.35 15.52
CA GLN A 57 5.23 10.67 15.89
C GLN A 57 5.30 11.03 17.37
N TYR A 58 6.19 10.38 18.07
CA TYR A 58 6.48 10.63 19.46
C TYR A 58 7.97 10.91 19.63
N ASN A 59 8.30 12.00 20.30
CA ASN A 59 9.67 12.36 20.60
C ASN A 59 9.77 12.72 22.08
N LEU A 60 10.75 12.15 22.73
CA LEU A 60 11.11 12.48 24.11
C LEU A 60 12.57 12.92 24.14
N SER A 61 12.87 14.00 24.81
CA SER A 61 14.24 14.44 25.04
C SER A 61 14.44 14.90 26.45
N ILE A 62 15.63 14.65 26.96
CA ILE A 62 16.10 15.12 28.24
C ILE A 62 17.52 15.65 28.07
N SER A 63 17.80 16.78 28.68
CA SER A 63 19.13 17.37 28.74
C SER A 63 19.40 17.91 30.12
N GLY A 64 20.65 17.92 30.50
CA GLY A 64 21.09 18.47 31.75
C GLY A 64 22.61 18.59 31.74
N GLY A 65 23.14 19.20 32.80
CA GLY A 65 24.57 19.36 32.92
C GLY A 65 24.98 19.85 34.28
N VAL A 66 26.25 19.65 34.55
CA VAL A 66 27.02 20.22 35.66
C VAL A 66 28.24 20.89 35.07
N GLU A 67 29.01 21.62 35.89
CA GLU A 67 30.18 22.37 35.43
C GLU A 67 31.18 21.52 34.62
N LEU A 68 31.30 20.23 34.96
CA LEU A 68 32.24 19.31 34.33
C LEU A 68 31.65 18.47 33.17
N ALA A 69 30.32 18.41 33.02
CA ALA A 69 29.71 17.53 32.02
C ALA A 69 28.32 18.00 31.65
N ASN A 70 28.02 17.90 30.34
CA ASN A 70 26.70 18.08 29.80
C ASN A 70 26.21 16.80 29.15
N TYR A 71 24.92 16.53 29.23
CA TYR A 71 24.34 15.39 28.56
C TYR A 71 23.05 15.79 27.85
N TYR A 72 22.81 15.09 26.76
CA TYR A 72 21.56 15.12 25.98
C TYR A 72 21.19 13.71 25.61
N PHE A 73 19.95 13.34 25.83
CA PHE A 73 19.37 12.09 25.41
C PHE A 73 18.06 12.39 24.68
N SER A 74 17.82 11.73 23.55
CA SER A 74 16.51 11.74 22.90
C SER A 74 16.14 10.37 22.36
N ALA A 75 14.86 10.06 22.44
CA ALA A 75 14.27 8.88 21.80
C ALA A 75 13.06 9.31 20.98
N GLY A 76 12.95 8.77 19.81
CA GLY A 76 11.84 9.05 18.89
C GLY A 76 11.27 7.78 18.31
N TYR A 77 9.96 7.79 18.13
CA TYR A 77 9.20 6.78 17.41
C TYR A 77 8.38 7.47 16.32
N TYR A 78 8.44 6.94 15.12
CA TYR A 78 7.66 7.38 13.99
C TYR A 78 6.98 6.17 13.35
N ASN A 79 5.67 6.25 13.16
CA ASN A 79 4.89 5.25 12.45
C ASN A 79 4.00 5.93 11.42
N GLU A 80 4.13 5.50 10.18
CA GLU A 80 3.36 5.97 9.05
C GLU A 80 2.67 4.76 8.41
N GLU A 81 1.36 4.77 8.45
CA GLU A 81 0.57 3.87 7.62
C GLU A 81 0.52 4.41 6.20
N GLY A 82 0.74 3.54 5.21
CA GLY A 82 0.57 3.93 3.81
C GLY A 82 -0.91 4.03 3.43
N THR A 83 -1.24 4.96 2.55
CA THR A 83 -2.58 5.09 1.97
C THR A 83 -2.98 3.86 1.18
N THR A 84 -2.05 3.19 0.54
CA THR A 84 -2.28 1.87 -0.04
C THR A 84 -2.19 0.81 1.04
N ARG A 85 -3.19 -0.07 1.13
CA ARG A 85 -3.22 -1.16 2.11
C ARG A 85 -1.98 -2.04 1.96
N GLY A 86 -1.42 -2.49 3.08
CA GLY A 86 -0.19 -3.30 3.10
C GLY A 86 1.12 -2.52 3.03
N THR A 87 1.09 -1.19 2.84
CA THR A 87 2.28 -0.35 2.89
C THR A 87 2.40 0.39 4.22
N GLY A 88 3.61 0.76 4.60
CA GLY A 88 3.87 1.52 5.81
C GLY A 88 5.35 1.70 6.12
N PHE A 89 5.65 2.61 7.03
CA PHE A 89 6.99 2.90 7.48
C PHE A 89 7.01 3.09 9.00
N GLU A 90 7.96 2.45 9.65
CA GLU A 90 8.18 2.52 11.08
C GLU A 90 9.65 2.84 11.35
N ARG A 91 9.92 3.76 12.26
CA ARG A 91 11.27 4.16 12.61
C ARG A 91 11.41 4.44 14.11
N TYR A 92 12.42 3.84 14.69
CA TYR A 92 12.93 4.16 16.02
C TYR A 92 14.25 4.90 15.89
N ASN A 93 14.43 5.96 16.61
CA ASN A 93 15.69 6.68 16.69
C ASN A 93 16.05 7.01 18.13
N MET A 94 17.33 6.91 18.43
CA MET A 94 17.88 7.28 19.72
C MET A 94 19.16 8.07 19.51
N THR A 95 19.29 9.16 20.24
CA THR A 95 20.48 10.00 20.24
C THR A 95 20.94 10.18 21.68
N MET A 96 22.22 9.96 21.90
CA MET A 96 22.89 10.27 23.15
C MET A 96 24.11 11.12 22.85
N LYS A 97 24.25 12.24 23.56
CA LYS A 97 25.44 13.11 23.51
C LYS A 97 25.87 13.41 24.90
N THR A 98 27.15 13.37 25.11
CA THR A 98 27.75 13.74 26.39
C THR A 98 29.05 14.48 26.12
N ASP A 99 29.21 15.65 26.70
CA ASP A 99 30.41 16.46 26.60
C ASP A 99 31.01 16.60 28.04
N PHE A 100 32.29 16.32 28.13
CA PHE A 100 33.06 16.38 29.39
C PHE A 100 34.14 17.45 29.27
N ASN A 101 34.15 18.38 30.20
CA ASN A 101 35.21 19.37 30.38
C ASN A 101 36.21 18.81 31.37
N LEU A 102 37.20 18.05 30.90
CA LEU A 102 38.13 17.31 31.76
C LEU A 102 39.20 18.22 32.34
N LEU A 103 39.62 19.22 31.58
CA LEU A 103 40.61 20.23 31.96
C LEU A 103 40.21 21.56 31.31
N GLU A 104 40.84 22.68 31.74
CA GLU A 104 40.60 24.01 31.15
C GLU A 104 40.82 24.01 29.62
N ASN A 105 41.70 23.13 29.11
CA ASN A 105 42.08 23.04 27.71
C ASN A 105 41.71 21.67 27.07
N LEU A 106 40.90 20.86 27.76
CA LEU A 106 40.54 19.52 27.24
C LEU A 106 39.05 19.24 27.38
N ASN A 107 38.40 19.24 26.26
CA ASN A 107 36.98 18.86 26.12
C ASN A 107 36.85 17.56 25.34
N VAL A 108 36.07 16.64 25.85
CA VAL A 108 35.80 15.35 25.19
C VAL A 108 34.31 15.18 24.99
N GLY A 109 33.88 15.09 23.73
CA GLY A 109 32.50 14.86 23.34
C GLY A 109 32.29 13.45 22.81
N VAL A 110 31.27 12.78 23.30
CA VAL A 110 30.84 11.47 22.76
C VAL A 110 29.40 11.57 22.27
N SER A 111 29.19 11.17 21.03
CA SER A 111 27.85 11.13 20.41
C SER A 111 27.54 9.75 19.87
N LEU A 112 26.39 9.21 20.26
CA LEU A 112 25.87 7.93 19.80
C LEU A 112 24.52 8.17 19.12
N PHE A 113 24.40 7.67 17.89
CA PHE A 113 23.16 7.70 17.11
C PHE A 113 22.76 6.28 16.73
N LEU A 114 21.55 5.91 17.09
CA LEU A 114 20.95 4.62 16.73
C LEU A 114 19.67 4.87 15.94
N THR A 115 19.51 4.17 14.85
CA THR A 115 18.27 4.19 14.06
C THR A 115 17.94 2.77 13.61
N ASP A 116 16.72 2.36 13.83
CA ASP A 116 16.14 1.14 13.30
C ASP A 116 14.88 1.51 12.53
N SER A 117 14.79 1.12 11.28
CA SER A 117 13.61 1.40 10.46
C SER A 117 13.15 0.18 9.68
N LYS A 118 11.84 0.09 9.55
CA LYS A 118 11.17 -0.98 8.80
C LYS A 118 10.20 -0.34 7.81
N ARG A 119 10.38 -0.67 6.54
CA ARG A 119 9.45 -0.31 5.47
C ARG A 119 8.70 -1.56 5.02
N LYS A 120 7.40 -1.47 4.98
CA LYS A 120 6.54 -2.45 4.33
C LYS A 120 6.15 -1.91 2.96
N SER A 121 6.30 -2.73 1.95
CA SER A 121 5.91 -2.40 0.59
C SER A 121 5.52 -3.71 -0.13
N TYR A 122 4.97 -3.60 -1.30
CA TYR A 122 4.78 -4.72 -2.21
C TYR A 122 5.57 -4.45 -3.49
N VAL A 123 5.88 -5.52 -4.19
CA VAL A 123 6.60 -5.40 -5.47
C VAL A 123 5.61 -4.80 -6.48
N THR A 124 5.96 -3.64 -7.00
CA THR A 124 5.33 -3.10 -8.18
C THR A 124 6.26 -3.40 -9.33
N ASP A 125 5.89 -4.35 -10.17
CA ASP A 125 6.56 -4.50 -11.44
C ASP A 125 6.15 -3.33 -12.37
N THR A 126 6.87 -3.12 -13.43
CA THR A 126 6.61 -2.09 -14.44
C THR A 126 5.29 -2.32 -15.20
N GLU A 127 4.68 -3.46 -15.01
CA GLU A 127 3.39 -3.83 -15.59
C GLU A 127 2.25 -2.95 -15.03
N ALA A 128 1.41 -2.44 -15.92
CA ALA A 128 0.33 -1.51 -15.57
C ALA A 128 -0.65 -2.07 -14.52
N PHE A 129 -0.80 -3.39 -14.47
CA PHE A 129 -1.73 -4.10 -13.59
C PHE A 129 -1.25 -4.23 -12.14
N THR A 130 0.05 -4.17 -11.90
CA THR A 130 0.62 -4.23 -10.55
C THR A 130 0.63 -2.88 -9.85
N ASN A 131 0.33 -1.81 -10.57
CA ASN A 131 0.20 -0.47 -10.02
C ASN A 131 -1.22 -0.24 -9.46
N PRO A 132 -1.38 0.04 -8.15
CA PRO A 132 -2.69 0.25 -7.52
C PRO A 132 -3.58 1.27 -8.22
N SER A 133 -3.00 2.39 -8.63
CA SER A 133 -3.74 3.47 -9.29
C SER A 133 -4.26 3.07 -10.68
N ASN A 134 -3.52 2.25 -11.39
CA ASN A 134 -3.95 1.75 -12.69
C ASN A 134 -4.99 0.65 -12.52
N TYR A 135 -4.76 -0.28 -11.59
CA TYR A 135 -5.69 -1.36 -11.33
C TYR A 135 -7.09 -0.86 -10.96
N THR A 136 -7.21 0.06 -10.00
CA THR A 136 -8.50 0.62 -9.58
C THR A 136 -9.28 1.31 -10.69
N ARG A 137 -8.60 1.73 -11.76
CA ARG A 137 -9.25 2.34 -12.95
C ARG A 137 -9.62 1.33 -14.02
N MET A 138 -8.89 0.22 -14.08
CA MET A 138 -8.99 -0.77 -15.16
C MET A 138 -9.86 -1.96 -14.77
N VAL A 139 -9.88 -2.30 -13.48
CA VAL A 139 -10.68 -3.42 -12.97
C VAL A 139 -12.16 -3.18 -13.20
N ASN A 140 -12.87 -4.28 -13.48
CA ASN A 140 -14.30 -4.25 -13.63
C ASN A 140 -14.96 -3.86 -12.27
N PRO A 141 -15.69 -2.73 -12.17
CA PRO A 141 -16.29 -2.28 -10.91
C PRO A 141 -17.36 -3.22 -10.37
N TYR A 142 -17.82 -4.17 -11.16
CA TYR A 142 -18.84 -5.15 -10.76
C TYR A 142 -18.22 -6.51 -10.36
N LEU A 143 -16.90 -6.63 -10.43
CA LEU A 143 -16.22 -7.81 -9.98
C LEU A 143 -16.13 -7.74 -8.44
N GLU A 144 -16.66 -8.73 -7.76
CA GLU A 144 -16.48 -8.87 -6.32
C GLU A 144 -15.05 -9.34 -6.01
N VAL A 145 -14.49 -8.88 -4.88
CA VAL A 145 -13.15 -9.27 -4.46
C VAL A 145 -13.08 -10.75 -4.11
N LYS A 146 -14.17 -11.27 -3.55
CA LYS A 146 -14.30 -12.64 -3.09
C LYS A 146 -15.69 -13.16 -3.36
N ASP A 147 -15.79 -14.47 -3.56
CA ASP A 147 -17.06 -15.18 -3.68
C ASP A 147 -17.72 -15.42 -2.30
N GLU A 148 -18.89 -16.08 -2.33
CA GLU A 148 -19.66 -16.43 -1.12
C GLU A 148 -18.89 -17.39 -0.18
N ASN A 149 -17.90 -18.13 -0.68
CA ASN A 149 -17.05 -19.03 0.09
C ASN A 149 -15.84 -18.32 0.68
N GLY A 150 -15.58 -17.08 0.29
CA GLY A 150 -14.43 -16.29 0.69
C GLY A 150 -13.18 -16.47 -0.17
N ASP A 151 -13.30 -17.16 -1.31
CA ASP A 151 -12.23 -17.34 -2.29
C ASP A 151 -12.11 -16.09 -3.17
N TYR A 152 -10.89 -15.78 -3.62
CA TYR A 152 -10.65 -14.63 -4.49
C TYR A 152 -11.23 -14.87 -5.88
N ILE A 153 -11.97 -13.89 -6.39
CA ILE A 153 -12.48 -13.89 -7.75
C ILE A 153 -11.42 -13.27 -8.65
N TYR A 154 -11.05 -13.99 -9.71
CA TYR A 154 -10.10 -13.53 -10.71
C TYR A 154 -10.84 -12.89 -11.87
N ASP A 155 -10.34 -11.76 -12.35
CA ASP A 155 -10.92 -11.07 -13.51
C ASP A 155 -10.53 -11.83 -14.79
N PRO A 156 -11.51 -12.45 -15.49
CA PRO A 156 -11.23 -13.21 -16.70
C PRO A 156 -10.85 -12.32 -17.89
N ASP A 157 -11.00 -11.02 -17.76
CA ASP A 157 -10.84 -10.07 -18.85
C ASP A 157 -9.50 -9.32 -18.80
N ILE A 158 -8.70 -9.55 -17.77
CA ILE A 158 -7.35 -8.98 -17.70
C ILE A 158 -6.42 -9.84 -18.56
N LEU A 159 -5.94 -9.23 -19.63
CA LEU A 159 -4.99 -9.84 -20.54
C LEU A 159 -3.61 -9.21 -20.38
N ASP A 160 -2.55 -9.99 -20.54
CA ASP A 160 -1.20 -9.48 -20.68
C ASP A 160 -0.97 -8.82 -22.07
N ASN A 161 0.23 -8.30 -22.31
CA ASN A 161 0.59 -7.68 -23.56
C ASN A 161 0.54 -8.67 -24.78
N ASP A 162 0.58 -9.96 -24.49
CA ASP A 162 0.48 -11.05 -25.49
C ASP A 162 -0.95 -11.56 -25.65
N GLY A 163 -1.92 -10.97 -24.95
CA GLY A 163 -3.34 -11.35 -25.00
C GLY A 163 -3.68 -12.61 -24.20
N ARG A 164 -2.80 -13.05 -23.28
CA ARG A 164 -3.05 -14.17 -22.37
C ARG A 164 -3.82 -13.71 -21.16
N ASN A 165 -4.79 -14.51 -20.71
CA ASN A 165 -5.50 -14.24 -19.45
C ASN A 165 -4.54 -14.40 -18.27
N LEU A 166 -4.45 -13.37 -17.42
CA LEU A 166 -3.57 -13.36 -16.26
C LEU A 166 -4.17 -14.05 -15.04
N GLU A 167 -5.47 -14.36 -15.04
CA GLU A 167 -6.14 -14.87 -13.82
C GLU A 167 -5.73 -14.09 -12.57
N PHE A 168 -5.87 -12.78 -12.62
CA PHE A 168 -5.24 -11.88 -11.68
C PHE A 168 -6.25 -11.31 -10.69
N ASN A 169 -5.94 -11.40 -9.39
CA ASN A 169 -6.61 -10.66 -8.33
C ASN A 169 -5.61 -9.77 -7.61
N PHE A 170 -5.75 -8.46 -7.74
CA PHE A 170 -4.80 -7.49 -7.20
C PHE A 170 -4.68 -7.55 -5.68
N ILE A 171 -5.78 -7.79 -4.97
CA ILE A 171 -5.76 -7.84 -3.49
C ILE A 171 -4.99 -9.07 -2.99
N GLU A 172 -5.14 -10.19 -3.68
CA GLU A 172 -4.35 -11.39 -3.37
C GLU A 172 -2.88 -11.17 -3.71
N GLU A 173 -2.58 -10.61 -4.87
CA GLU A 173 -1.21 -10.34 -5.29
C GLU A 173 -0.50 -9.37 -4.34
N MET A 174 -1.18 -8.30 -3.89
CA MET A 174 -0.63 -7.41 -2.86
C MET A 174 -0.25 -8.12 -1.56
N LYS A 175 -0.99 -9.16 -1.16
CA LYS A 175 -0.67 -9.94 0.03
C LYS A 175 0.53 -10.85 -0.20
N ASN A 176 0.58 -11.50 -1.35
CA ASN A 176 1.60 -12.48 -1.71
C ASN A 176 2.96 -11.82 -1.98
N THR A 177 2.96 -10.60 -2.54
CA THR A 177 4.17 -9.87 -2.90
C THR A 177 4.61 -8.86 -1.84
N SER A 178 3.93 -8.79 -0.70
CA SER A 178 4.32 -7.89 0.38
C SER A 178 5.68 -8.27 0.96
N TYR A 179 6.60 -7.31 1.05
CA TYR A 179 7.90 -7.50 1.66
C TYR A 179 8.21 -6.42 2.71
N SER A 180 9.15 -6.73 3.57
CA SER A 180 9.57 -5.83 4.63
C SER A 180 11.08 -5.63 4.58
N LEU A 181 11.49 -4.39 4.30
CA LEU A 181 12.89 -3.97 4.37
C LEU A 181 13.17 -3.42 5.76
N LYS A 182 14.20 -3.97 6.42
CA LYS A 182 14.73 -3.45 7.68
C LYS A 182 16.08 -2.81 7.45
N ASN A 183 16.25 -1.60 7.93
CA ASN A 183 17.51 -0.88 7.91
C ASN A 183 17.90 -0.49 9.33
N ARG A 184 19.12 -0.82 9.72
CA ARG A 184 19.67 -0.51 11.02
C ARG A 184 20.98 0.25 10.88
N SER A 185 21.03 1.46 11.40
CA SER A 185 22.21 2.30 11.40
C SER A 185 22.69 2.58 12.82
N ARG A 186 23.99 2.51 13.04
CA ARG A 186 24.65 2.86 14.30
C ARG A 186 25.85 3.74 13.97
N LYS A 187 25.90 4.90 14.56
CA LYS A 187 27.04 5.85 14.41
C LYS A 187 27.51 6.28 15.77
N CYS A 188 28.80 6.20 15.99
CA CYS A 188 29.47 6.71 17.16
C CYS A 188 30.51 7.73 16.73
N HIS A 189 30.52 8.91 17.32
CA HIS A 189 31.51 9.95 17.10
C HIS A 189 32.11 10.32 18.42
N VAL A 190 33.44 10.41 18.46
CA VAL A 190 34.22 10.93 19.58
C VAL A 190 34.97 12.14 19.08
N VAL A 191 34.81 13.27 19.72
CA VAL A 191 35.51 14.52 19.40
C VAL A 191 36.35 14.91 20.61
N HIS A 192 37.60 15.28 20.39
CA HIS A 192 38.49 15.85 21.37
C HIS A 192 39.03 17.18 20.83
N GLY A 193 39.07 18.17 21.65
CA GLY A 193 39.56 19.49 21.30
C GLY A 193 40.29 20.12 22.49
#